data_ec411508fe7f20352535e87898675871
#
_entry.id   ec411508fe7f20352535e87898675871
#
_cell.length_a   1.000
_cell.length_b   1.000
_cell.length_c   1.000
_cell.angle_alpha   90.00
_cell.angle_beta   90.00
_cell.angle_gamma   90.00
#
_symmetry.space_group_name_H-M   'P 1'
#
loop_
_entity.id
_entity.type
_entity.pdbx_description
1 polymer ?
#
loop_
_entity_poly.entity_id
_entity_poly.type
_entity_poly.pdbx_seq_one_letter_code
_entity_poly.pdbx_strand_id
1 'polypeptide(L)'
;MKFFIDTANVEDIRKANEMGIICGVTTNPSLIAKEGRDFQTVIQEITSIVDGPISGEVKATTMDCEGMIKEGREIAKIHPNMVVKIPMTAEGLKAVKVLSKEGIKTNVTLIFTATQALLAARAGADYVSPFLGRLDDISTYGVALVEQIVEIFRLHKIQTEIIAASVRHPIHVLECAKAGADIATVPYAVLEQMTKHPLTDQGIKKFQEDSLTM
;
A
#
# COMPACT_ATOMS: atom_id res chain seq x y z
N MET A 1 11.12 -6.95 -2.82
CA MET A 1 10.00 -6.08 -2.39
C MET A 1 8.98 -6.03 -3.51
N LYS A 2 7.72 -6.32 -3.20
CA LYS A 2 6.59 -6.22 -4.14
C LYS A 2 6.15 -4.76 -4.28
N PHE A 3 5.50 -4.42 -5.41
CA PHE A 3 4.89 -3.11 -5.59
C PHE A 3 3.38 -3.18 -5.60
N PHE A 4 2.76 -2.32 -4.81
CA PHE A 4 1.36 -1.91 -4.96
C PHE A 4 1.33 -0.49 -5.53
N ILE A 5 0.23 -0.12 -6.15
CA ILE A 5 -0.02 1.27 -6.53
C ILE A 5 -0.94 1.96 -5.52
N ASP A 6 -0.61 3.19 -5.13
CA ASP A 6 -1.38 3.98 -4.15
C ASP A 6 -2.24 5.02 -4.86
N THR A 7 -3.38 4.59 -5.36
CA THR A 7 -4.34 5.45 -6.08
C THR A 7 -5.71 4.78 -6.20
N ALA A 8 -6.74 5.57 -6.41
CA ALA A 8 -8.07 5.13 -6.84
C ALA A 8 -8.34 5.48 -8.33
N ASN A 9 -7.38 6.12 -9.00
CA ASN A 9 -7.50 6.46 -10.41
C ASN A 9 -7.30 5.22 -11.28
N VAL A 10 -8.35 4.82 -11.98
CA VAL A 10 -8.39 3.57 -12.76
C VAL A 10 -7.41 3.60 -13.92
N GLU A 11 -7.22 4.76 -14.56
CA GLU A 11 -6.29 4.89 -15.69
C GLU A 11 -4.83 4.74 -15.24
N ASP A 12 -4.46 5.31 -14.10
CA ASP A 12 -3.12 5.13 -13.52
C ASP A 12 -2.88 3.66 -13.15
N ILE A 13 -3.89 2.99 -12.58
CA ILE A 13 -3.82 1.56 -12.25
C ILE A 13 -3.63 0.73 -13.52
N ARG A 14 -4.38 1.02 -14.57
CA ARG A 14 -4.29 0.31 -15.86
C ARG A 14 -2.90 0.43 -16.47
N LYS A 15 -2.37 1.65 -16.54
CA LYS A 15 -1.00 1.92 -17.04
C LYS A 15 0.07 1.18 -16.23
N ALA A 16 -0.02 1.22 -14.92
CA ALA A 16 0.94 0.51 -14.05
C ALA A 16 0.81 -1.03 -14.20
N ASN A 17 -0.41 -1.54 -14.34
CA ASN A 17 -0.65 -2.96 -14.55
C ASN A 17 -0.12 -3.45 -15.90
N GLU A 18 -0.26 -2.65 -16.96
CA GLU A 18 0.31 -2.92 -18.28
C GLU A 18 1.84 -3.01 -18.28
N MET A 19 2.51 -2.25 -17.42
CA MET A 19 3.96 -2.38 -17.19
C MET A 19 4.36 -3.70 -16.50
N GLY A 20 3.41 -4.45 -15.94
CA GLY A 20 3.66 -5.72 -15.26
C GLY A 20 4.41 -5.60 -13.93
N ILE A 21 4.42 -4.41 -13.31
CA ILE A 21 5.23 -4.14 -12.12
C ILE A 21 4.45 -4.16 -10.81
N ILE A 22 3.12 -4.05 -10.86
CA ILE A 22 2.28 -4.04 -9.67
C ILE A 22 1.58 -5.39 -9.45
N CYS A 23 1.34 -5.72 -8.19
CA CYS A 23 0.60 -6.92 -7.82
C CYS A 23 -0.49 -6.64 -6.77
N GLY A 24 -0.86 -5.38 -6.57
CA GLY A 24 -1.91 -4.96 -5.64
C GLY A 24 -2.15 -3.46 -5.67
N VAL A 25 -3.18 -3.04 -4.95
CA VAL A 25 -3.61 -1.64 -4.91
C VAL A 25 -3.92 -1.23 -3.47
N THR A 26 -3.52 -0.05 -3.07
CA THR A 26 -4.05 0.59 -1.86
C THR A 26 -4.88 1.80 -2.23
N THR A 27 -6.05 1.89 -1.61
CA THR A 27 -6.89 3.08 -1.66
C THR A 27 -7.07 3.67 -0.26
N ASN A 28 -7.64 4.85 -0.17
CA ASN A 28 -8.08 5.46 1.07
C ASN A 28 -9.23 6.43 0.80
N PRO A 29 -9.95 6.90 1.84
CA PRO A 29 -11.10 7.80 1.65
C PRO A 29 -10.79 9.06 0.84
N SER A 30 -9.58 9.63 1.01
CA SER A 30 -9.17 10.84 0.26
C SER A 30 -8.94 10.56 -1.22
N LEU A 31 -8.35 9.40 -1.55
CA LEU A 31 -8.14 8.99 -2.95
C LEU A 31 -9.47 8.68 -3.64
N ILE A 32 -10.37 7.96 -2.98
CA ILE A 32 -11.73 7.69 -3.50
C ILE A 32 -12.51 8.98 -3.72
N ALA A 33 -12.44 9.93 -2.76
CA ALA A 33 -13.15 11.20 -2.88
C ALA A 33 -12.68 12.04 -4.09
N LYS A 34 -11.41 11.97 -4.44
CA LYS A 34 -10.85 12.68 -5.62
C LYS A 34 -11.44 12.19 -6.95
N GLU A 35 -11.82 10.91 -7.02
CA GLU A 35 -12.43 10.36 -8.24
C GLU A 35 -13.87 10.85 -8.46
N GLY A 36 -14.54 11.39 -7.42
CA GLY A 36 -15.93 11.88 -7.52
C GLY A 36 -16.94 10.78 -7.88
N ARG A 37 -16.58 9.51 -7.65
CA ARG A 37 -17.36 8.33 -8.02
C ARG A 37 -17.70 7.50 -6.77
N ASP A 38 -18.70 6.65 -6.90
CA ASP A 38 -19.09 5.74 -5.84
C ASP A 38 -17.97 4.73 -5.52
N PHE A 39 -17.74 4.50 -4.21
CA PHE A 39 -16.70 3.59 -3.73
C PHE A 39 -16.82 2.18 -4.33
N GLN A 40 -18.01 1.60 -4.30
CA GLN A 40 -18.22 0.24 -4.76
C GLN A 40 -17.93 0.11 -6.26
N THR A 41 -18.37 1.07 -7.04
CA THR A 41 -18.13 1.11 -8.50
C THR A 41 -16.64 1.20 -8.81
N VAL A 42 -15.90 2.08 -8.14
CA VAL A 42 -14.46 2.23 -8.33
C VAL A 42 -13.72 0.93 -7.95
N ILE A 43 -14.03 0.34 -6.79
CA ILE A 43 -13.40 -0.89 -6.33
C ILE A 43 -13.69 -2.06 -7.28
N GLN A 44 -14.92 -2.22 -7.78
CA GLN A 44 -15.27 -3.27 -8.75
C GLN A 44 -14.44 -3.12 -10.04
N GLU A 45 -14.25 -1.90 -10.52
CA GLU A 45 -13.42 -1.65 -11.69
C GLU A 45 -11.95 -1.99 -11.42
N ILE A 46 -11.40 -1.59 -10.28
CA ILE A 46 -10.04 -1.93 -9.87
C ILE A 46 -9.84 -3.45 -9.79
N THR A 47 -10.80 -4.19 -9.20
CA THR A 47 -10.72 -5.65 -9.10
C THR A 47 -10.76 -6.35 -10.45
N SER A 48 -11.31 -5.72 -11.49
CA SER A 48 -11.29 -6.25 -12.85
C SER A 48 -9.96 -6.07 -13.58
N ILE A 49 -9.08 -5.18 -13.07
CA ILE A 49 -7.79 -4.85 -13.69
C ILE A 49 -6.65 -5.58 -12.99
N VAL A 50 -6.64 -5.57 -11.65
CA VAL A 50 -5.53 -6.12 -10.85
C VAL A 50 -5.97 -7.39 -10.13
N ASP A 51 -5.32 -8.51 -10.45
CA ASP A 51 -5.48 -9.77 -9.75
C ASP A 51 -4.49 -9.84 -8.57
N GLY A 52 -4.88 -9.27 -7.45
CA GLY A 52 -4.06 -9.21 -6.24
C GLY A 52 -4.76 -8.47 -5.10
N PRO A 53 -4.11 -8.32 -3.95
CA PRO A 53 -4.71 -7.63 -2.79
C PRO A 53 -5.11 -6.19 -3.11
N ILE A 54 -6.34 -5.82 -2.78
CA ILE A 54 -6.88 -4.47 -2.94
C ILE A 54 -7.37 -3.96 -1.61
N SER A 55 -6.71 -2.96 -1.06
CA SER A 55 -7.09 -2.36 0.22
C SER A 55 -8.19 -1.33 0.05
N GLY A 56 -9.37 -1.64 0.60
CA GLY A 56 -10.50 -0.72 0.76
C GLY A 56 -10.68 -0.34 2.22
N GLU A 57 -10.72 0.95 2.53
CA GLU A 57 -10.74 1.47 3.90
C GLU A 57 -12.16 1.69 4.39
N VAL A 58 -12.42 1.38 5.66
CA VAL A 58 -13.65 1.76 6.36
C VAL A 58 -13.81 3.28 6.36
N LYS A 59 -15.03 3.78 6.49
CA LYS A 59 -15.30 5.22 6.44
C LYS A 59 -14.53 5.95 7.54
N ALA A 60 -13.97 7.11 7.21
CA ALA A 60 -13.24 7.94 8.16
C ALA A 60 -14.11 8.43 9.35
N THR A 61 -15.43 8.43 9.19
CA THR A 61 -16.38 8.80 10.23
C THR A 61 -16.77 7.65 11.18
N THR A 62 -16.41 6.41 10.84
CA THR A 62 -16.72 5.24 11.67
C THR A 62 -15.58 5.03 12.68
N MET A 63 -15.86 5.36 13.94
CA MET A 63 -14.84 5.38 15.00
C MET A 63 -14.94 4.21 15.98
N ASP A 64 -16.04 3.47 15.98
CA ASP A 64 -16.29 2.35 16.89
C ASP A 64 -16.01 0.99 16.24
N CYS A 65 -15.70 0.01 17.08
CA CYS A 65 -15.38 -1.34 16.65
C CYS A 65 -16.51 -2.01 15.86
N GLU A 66 -17.74 -1.89 16.32
CA GLU A 66 -18.90 -2.58 15.71
C GLU A 66 -19.17 -2.03 14.31
N GLY A 67 -19.11 -0.71 14.14
CA GLY A 67 -19.21 -0.04 12.84
C GLY A 67 -18.13 -0.50 11.88
N MET A 68 -16.86 -0.54 12.30
CA MET A 68 -15.75 -1.00 11.49
C MET A 68 -15.88 -2.48 11.08
N ILE A 69 -16.38 -3.35 11.98
CA ILE A 69 -16.63 -4.76 11.66
C ILE A 69 -17.72 -4.87 10.59
N LYS A 70 -18.84 -4.15 10.76
CA LYS A 70 -19.95 -4.15 9.81
C LYS A 70 -19.49 -3.71 8.43
N GLU A 71 -18.80 -2.56 8.34
CA GLU A 71 -18.26 -2.04 7.08
C GLU A 71 -17.21 -2.99 6.49
N GLY A 72 -16.33 -3.54 7.31
CA GLY A 72 -15.30 -4.48 6.88
C GLY A 72 -15.89 -5.74 6.22
N ARG A 73 -16.97 -6.29 6.78
CA ARG A 73 -17.67 -7.42 6.17
C ARG A 73 -18.29 -7.06 4.81
N GLU A 74 -18.85 -5.84 4.68
CA GLU A 74 -19.39 -5.39 3.39
C GLU A 74 -18.28 -5.17 2.34
N ILE A 75 -17.16 -4.57 2.73
CA ILE A 75 -16.00 -4.41 1.85
C ILE A 75 -15.49 -5.78 1.39
N ALA A 76 -15.33 -6.73 2.29
CA ALA A 76 -14.83 -8.07 1.97
C ALA A 76 -15.73 -8.84 0.98
N LYS A 77 -17.03 -8.56 0.95
CA LYS A 77 -17.99 -9.20 0.02
C LYS A 77 -17.85 -8.70 -1.43
N ILE A 78 -17.21 -7.56 -1.67
CA ILE A 78 -17.12 -6.98 -3.02
C ILE A 78 -16.32 -7.90 -3.94
N HIS A 79 -15.20 -8.44 -3.46
CA HIS A 79 -14.35 -9.36 -4.23
C HIS A 79 -13.44 -10.18 -3.30
N PRO A 80 -13.05 -11.42 -3.67
CA PRO A 80 -12.14 -12.25 -2.85
C PRO A 80 -10.77 -11.61 -2.57
N ASN A 81 -10.29 -10.71 -3.43
CA ASN A 81 -9.01 -10.02 -3.26
C ASN A 81 -9.07 -8.81 -2.33
N MET A 82 -10.24 -8.50 -1.76
CA MET A 82 -10.37 -7.36 -0.86
C MET A 82 -9.61 -7.57 0.45
N VAL A 83 -8.93 -6.51 0.86
CA VAL A 83 -8.27 -6.37 2.16
C VAL A 83 -8.91 -5.17 2.85
N VAL A 84 -9.48 -5.39 4.03
CA VAL A 84 -10.15 -4.33 4.79
C VAL A 84 -9.11 -3.46 5.47
N LYS A 85 -9.05 -2.19 5.10
CA LYS A 85 -8.11 -1.24 5.66
C LYS A 85 -8.74 -0.53 6.86
N ILE A 86 -8.04 -0.56 8.01
CA ILE A 86 -8.56 -0.14 9.32
C ILE A 86 -7.54 0.79 9.98
N PRO A 87 -7.96 1.96 10.52
CA PRO A 87 -7.05 2.88 11.19
C PRO A 87 -6.51 2.30 12.50
N MET A 88 -5.27 2.65 12.84
CA MET A 88 -4.57 2.23 14.05
C MET A 88 -5.13 2.92 15.29
N THR A 89 -6.21 2.37 15.82
CA THR A 89 -6.87 2.79 17.06
C THR A 89 -7.18 1.58 17.94
N ALA A 90 -7.49 1.78 19.21
CA ALA A 90 -7.92 0.69 20.08
C ALA A 90 -9.18 -0.01 19.54
N GLU A 91 -10.15 0.75 19.04
CA GLU A 91 -11.37 0.21 18.42
C GLU A 91 -11.05 -0.52 17.10
N GLY A 92 -10.13 0.04 16.30
CA GLY A 92 -9.64 -0.62 15.08
C GLY A 92 -8.98 -1.97 15.37
N LEU A 93 -8.13 -2.07 16.40
CA LEU A 93 -7.51 -3.34 16.79
C LEU A 93 -8.55 -4.40 17.24
N LYS A 94 -9.61 -3.98 17.94
CA LYS A 94 -10.73 -4.88 18.27
C LYS A 94 -11.42 -5.39 17.00
N ALA A 95 -11.65 -4.52 16.03
CA ALA A 95 -12.25 -4.90 14.75
C ALA A 95 -11.36 -5.86 13.96
N VAL A 96 -10.04 -5.59 13.88
CA VAL A 96 -9.06 -6.47 13.25
C VAL A 96 -9.10 -7.87 13.85
N LYS A 97 -9.12 -7.99 15.19
CA LYS A 97 -9.20 -9.28 15.87
C LYS A 97 -10.44 -10.09 15.46
N VAL A 98 -11.59 -9.45 15.29
CA VAL A 98 -12.83 -10.12 14.88
C VAL A 98 -12.76 -10.55 13.42
N LEU A 99 -12.42 -9.62 12.52
CA LEU A 99 -12.34 -9.86 11.08
C LEU A 99 -11.30 -10.94 10.73
N SER A 100 -10.14 -10.91 11.38
CA SER A 100 -9.09 -11.93 11.21
C SER A 100 -9.61 -13.34 11.58
N LYS A 101 -10.38 -13.49 12.67
CA LYS A 101 -11.00 -14.77 13.05
C LYS A 101 -12.05 -15.26 12.05
N GLU A 102 -12.63 -14.35 11.30
CA GLU A 102 -13.61 -14.65 10.23
C GLU A 102 -12.89 -14.96 8.90
N GLY A 103 -11.56 -14.93 8.84
CA GLY A 103 -10.77 -15.14 7.63
C GLY A 103 -10.76 -13.94 6.68
N ILE A 104 -11.20 -12.77 7.13
CA ILE A 104 -11.18 -11.52 6.38
C ILE A 104 -9.82 -10.87 6.56
N LYS A 105 -9.09 -10.65 5.45
CA LYS A 105 -7.78 -10.00 5.47
C LYS A 105 -7.89 -8.53 5.84
N THR A 106 -6.95 -8.07 6.66
CA THR A 106 -6.91 -6.69 7.14
C THR A 106 -5.57 -6.03 6.92
N ASN A 107 -5.60 -4.71 6.69
CA ASN A 107 -4.44 -3.83 6.58
C ASN A 107 -4.60 -2.69 7.60
N VAL A 108 -3.79 -2.70 8.65
CA VAL A 108 -3.83 -1.62 9.66
C VAL A 108 -3.02 -0.44 9.16
N THR A 109 -3.67 0.69 9.02
CA THR A 109 -3.13 1.93 8.44
C THR A 109 -2.90 3.02 9.48
N LEU A 110 -2.25 4.11 9.06
CA LEU A 110 -1.88 5.24 9.93
C LEU A 110 -0.96 4.79 11.07
N ILE A 111 0.04 4.00 10.73
CA ILE A 111 1.07 3.55 11.65
C ILE A 111 2.26 4.52 11.57
N PHE A 112 2.66 5.04 12.72
CA PHE A 112 3.74 6.00 12.87
C PHE A 112 4.79 5.58 13.91
N THR A 113 4.59 4.42 14.57
CA THR A 113 5.57 3.83 15.49
C THR A 113 5.66 2.32 15.30
N ALA A 114 6.83 1.74 15.59
CA ALA A 114 7.02 0.30 15.53
C ALA A 114 6.16 -0.46 16.57
N THR A 115 5.87 0.17 17.72
CA THR A 115 4.97 -0.40 18.72
C THR A 115 3.53 -0.48 18.22
N GLN A 116 3.05 0.48 17.44
CA GLN A 116 1.75 0.39 16.78
C GLN A 116 1.69 -0.79 15.79
N ALA A 117 2.74 -0.96 14.98
CA ALA A 117 2.83 -2.09 14.06
C ALA A 117 2.81 -3.44 14.79
N LEU A 118 3.53 -3.54 15.91
CA LEU A 118 3.57 -4.75 16.74
C LEU A 118 2.19 -5.07 17.32
N LEU A 119 1.45 -4.07 17.83
CA LEU A 119 0.08 -4.26 18.32
C LEU A 119 -0.85 -4.74 17.20
N ALA A 120 -0.78 -4.13 16.02
CA ALA A 120 -1.57 -4.51 14.87
C ALA A 120 -1.32 -5.97 14.44
N ALA A 121 -0.05 -6.38 14.36
CA ALA A 121 0.33 -7.75 14.06
C ALA A 121 -0.22 -8.74 15.09
N ARG A 122 -0.14 -8.41 16.39
CA ARG A 122 -0.69 -9.25 17.47
C ARG A 122 -2.21 -9.31 17.50
N ALA A 123 -2.89 -8.29 16.98
CA ALA A 123 -4.34 -8.32 16.78
C ALA A 123 -4.77 -9.24 15.63
N GLY A 124 -3.84 -9.66 14.76
CA GLY A 124 -4.09 -10.58 13.64
C GLY A 124 -4.14 -9.90 12.27
N ALA A 125 -3.56 -8.70 12.13
CA ALA A 125 -3.48 -8.02 10.85
C ALA A 125 -2.60 -8.81 9.85
N ASP A 126 -3.07 -8.93 8.60
CA ASP A 126 -2.29 -9.50 7.50
C ASP A 126 -1.22 -8.51 7.01
N TYR A 127 -1.56 -7.22 7.03
CA TYR A 127 -0.69 -6.14 6.61
C TYR A 127 -0.67 -5.00 7.62
N VAL A 128 0.46 -4.30 7.68
CA VAL A 128 0.61 -3.01 8.36
C VAL A 128 1.15 -1.97 7.39
N SER A 129 0.59 -0.76 7.45
CA SER A 129 1.00 0.34 6.57
C SER A 129 1.64 1.49 7.38
N PRO A 130 2.97 1.45 7.62
CA PRO A 130 3.70 2.59 8.19
C PRO A 130 3.80 3.73 7.17
N PHE A 131 3.53 4.96 7.64
CA PHE A 131 3.48 6.17 6.82
C PHE A 131 4.79 6.95 6.89
N LEU A 132 5.78 6.54 6.11
CA LEU A 132 7.11 7.15 6.16
C LEU A 132 7.15 8.60 5.67
N GLY A 133 6.47 8.95 4.59
CA GLY A 133 6.52 10.30 4.04
C GLY A 133 5.87 11.35 4.94
N ARG A 134 4.83 11.01 5.71
CA ARG A 134 4.26 11.94 6.70
C ARG A 134 5.19 12.20 7.88
N LEU A 135 6.07 11.26 8.23
CA LEU A 135 7.11 11.49 9.22
C LEU A 135 8.17 12.45 8.69
N ASP A 136 8.56 12.33 7.42
CA ASP A 136 9.47 13.29 6.79
C ASP A 136 8.87 14.70 6.75
N ASP A 137 7.56 14.83 6.54
CA ASP A 137 6.84 16.12 6.56
C ASP A 137 7.02 16.87 7.89
N ILE A 138 7.30 16.17 8.99
CA ILE A 138 7.56 16.75 10.32
C ILE A 138 9.03 16.65 10.75
N SER A 139 9.93 16.53 9.78
CA SER A 139 11.38 16.45 10.01
C SER A 139 11.84 15.23 10.82
N THR A 140 11.12 14.11 10.67
CA THR A 140 11.48 12.81 11.24
C THR A 140 11.84 11.87 10.11
N TYR A 141 12.94 11.11 10.24
CA TYR A 141 13.38 10.19 9.18
C TYR A 141 12.45 8.97 9.09
N GLY A 142 11.52 9.01 8.14
CA GLY A 142 10.42 8.04 8.03
C GLY A 142 10.86 6.61 7.71
N VAL A 143 11.94 6.43 6.95
CA VAL A 143 12.47 5.08 6.62
C VAL A 143 12.94 4.35 7.87
N ALA A 144 13.46 5.06 8.90
CA ALA A 144 13.84 4.44 10.16
C ALA A 144 12.67 3.71 10.85
N LEU A 145 11.44 4.17 10.68
CA LEU A 145 10.25 3.45 11.16
C LEU A 145 10.11 2.08 10.46
N VAL A 146 10.30 2.05 9.13
CA VAL A 146 10.23 0.81 8.35
C VAL A 146 11.32 -0.15 8.79
N GLU A 147 12.56 0.32 8.95
CA GLU A 147 13.70 -0.47 9.45
C GLU A 147 13.40 -1.12 10.80
N GLN A 148 12.89 -0.34 11.76
CA GLN A 148 12.53 -0.84 13.09
C GLN A 148 11.44 -1.93 13.02
N ILE A 149 10.41 -1.75 12.20
CA ILE A 149 9.33 -2.73 12.06
C ILE A 149 9.87 -4.02 11.45
N VAL A 150 10.66 -3.92 10.37
CA VAL A 150 11.29 -5.07 9.70
C VAL A 150 12.16 -5.86 10.67
N GLU A 151 13.00 -5.18 11.46
CA GLU A 151 13.86 -5.82 12.45
C GLU A 151 13.04 -6.59 13.50
N ILE A 152 12.01 -5.95 14.08
CA ILE A 152 11.13 -6.56 15.09
C ILE A 152 10.38 -7.76 14.50
N PHE A 153 9.78 -7.60 13.31
CA PHE A 153 8.99 -8.67 12.70
C PHE A 153 9.85 -9.87 12.36
N ARG A 154 11.06 -9.65 11.84
CA ARG A 154 12.03 -10.71 11.56
C ARG A 154 12.49 -11.42 12.84
N LEU A 155 12.85 -10.66 13.89
CA LEU A 155 13.32 -11.21 15.17
C LEU A 155 12.27 -12.10 15.82
N HIS A 156 11.01 -11.68 15.78
CA HIS A 156 9.89 -12.40 16.41
C HIS A 156 9.12 -13.31 15.43
N LYS A 157 9.62 -13.51 14.20
CA LYS A 157 9.02 -14.37 13.16
C LYS A 157 7.54 -14.03 12.91
N ILE A 158 7.22 -12.74 12.93
CA ILE A 158 5.88 -12.24 12.65
C ILE A 158 5.63 -12.32 11.14
N GLN A 159 4.49 -12.88 10.74
CA GLN A 159 4.13 -13.11 9.33
C GLN A 159 3.36 -11.96 8.69
N THR A 160 2.95 -10.96 9.48
CA THR A 160 2.30 -9.76 8.96
C THR A 160 3.23 -9.03 7.98
N GLU A 161 2.77 -8.77 6.76
CA GLU A 161 3.56 -8.09 5.74
C GLU A 161 3.55 -6.56 5.96
N ILE A 162 4.69 -5.94 5.66
CA ILE A 162 4.91 -4.51 5.83
C ILE A 162 4.70 -3.83 4.48
N ILE A 163 3.69 -2.94 4.39
CA ILE A 163 3.44 -2.08 3.24
C ILE A 163 4.00 -0.69 3.54
N ALA A 164 5.20 -0.36 3.06
CA ALA A 164 5.72 0.99 3.15
C ALA A 164 4.80 1.95 2.40
N ALA A 165 4.19 2.89 3.13
CA ALA A 165 3.15 3.78 2.63
C ALA A 165 3.54 5.26 2.75
N SER A 166 2.78 6.14 2.08
CA SER A 166 3.12 7.57 1.99
C SER A 166 4.46 7.82 1.31
N VAL A 167 4.78 7.00 0.31
CA VAL A 167 5.99 7.13 -0.52
C VAL A 167 5.89 8.40 -1.37
N ARG A 168 6.96 9.19 -1.42
CA ARG A 168 6.98 10.51 -2.08
C ARG A 168 7.87 10.58 -3.31
N HIS A 169 8.92 9.75 -3.39
CA HIS A 169 9.94 9.80 -4.43
C HIS A 169 10.70 8.48 -4.55
N PRO A 170 11.47 8.26 -5.63
CA PRO A 170 12.20 7.00 -5.87
C PRO A 170 13.20 6.62 -4.76
N ILE A 171 13.80 7.59 -4.06
CA ILE A 171 14.74 7.29 -2.96
C ILE A 171 14.00 6.59 -1.80
N HIS A 172 12.77 6.99 -1.46
CA HIS A 172 11.96 6.25 -0.49
C HIS A 172 11.80 4.78 -0.88
N VAL A 173 11.54 4.51 -2.16
CA VAL A 173 11.39 3.14 -2.67
C VAL A 173 12.70 2.36 -2.51
N LEU A 174 13.83 2.96 -2.90
CA LEU A 174 15.15 2.35 -2.75
C LEU A 174 15.46 2.01 -1.29
N GLU A 175 15.26 2.97 -0.40
CA GLU A 175 15.57 2.80 1.02
C GLU A 175 14.65 1.79 1.70
N CYS A 176 13.35 1.79 1.39
CA CYS A 176 12.42 0.75 1.86
C CYS A 176 12.79 -0.65 1.36
N ALA A 177 13.25 -0.76 0.11
CA ALA A 177 13.73 -2.03 -0.43
C ALA A 177 14.98 -2.52 0.32
N LYS A 178 15.93 -1.64 0.62
CA LYS A 178 17.14 -1.95 1.42
C LYS A 178 16.80 -2.29 2.87
N ALA A 179 15.83 -1.61 3.45
CA ALA A 179 15.33 -1.88 4.79
C ALA A 179 14.67 -3.27 4.90
N GLY A 180 14.18 -3.83 3.78
CA GLY A 180 13.55 -5.14 3.75
C GLY A 180 12.03 -5.10 3.92
N ALA A 181 11.36 -3.99 3.57
CA ALA A 181 9.92 -3.95 3.48
C ALA A 181 9.41 -5.03 2.50
N ASP A 182 8.27 -5.66 2.81
CA ASP A 182 7.69 -6.69 1.94
C ASP A 182 7.09 -6.07 0.68
N ILE A 183 6.46 -4.92 0.84
CA ILE A 183 5.70 -4.19 -0.18
C ILE A 183 6.00 -2.70 -0.02
N ALA A 184 6.07 -1.98 -1.14
CA ALA A 184 5.91 -0.53 -1.17
C ALA A 184 4.67 -0.18 -1.98
N THR A 185 3.78 0.65 -1.42
CA THR A 185 2.67 1.20 -2.18
C THR A 185 3.04 2.59 -2.67
N VAL A 186 3.07 2.74 -3.99
CA VAL A 186 3.76 3.84 -4.66
C VAL A 186 2.78 4.60 -5.57
N PRO A 187 2.73 5.94 -5.52
CA PRO A 187 1.95 6.73 -6.48
C PRO A 187 2.43 6.52 -7.92
N TYR A 188 1.52 6.56 -8.89
CA TYR A 188 1.85 6.35 -10.32
C TYR A 188 2.98 7.27 -10.79
N ALA A 189 2.94 8.55 -10.44
CA ALA A 189 3.99 9.50 -10.84
C ALA A 189 5.39 9.11 -10.36
N VAL A 190 5.49 8.48 -9.19
CA VAL A 190 6.78 7.97 -8.67
C VAL A 190 7.21 6.71 -9.42
N LEU A 191 6.28 5.78 -9.71
CA LEU A 191 6.56 4.61 -10.55
C LEU A 191 7.08 5.04 -11.93
N GLU A 192 6.40 6.00 -12.56
CA GLU A 192 6.82 6.55 -13.84
C GLU A 192 8.21 7.22 -13.75
N GLN A 193 8.47 7.99 -12.69
CA GLN A 193 9.78 8.62 -12.48
C GLN A 193 10.89 7.58 -12.35
N MET A 194 10.65 6.44 -11.74
CA MET A 194 11.64 5.36 -11.58
C MET A 194 12.07 4.75 -12.92
N THR A 195 11.29 4.89 -13.99
CA THR A 195 11.67 4.40 -15.34
C THR A 195 12.59 5.34 -16.10
N LYS A 196 12.77 6.58 -15.63
CA LYS A 196 13.47 7.66 -16.36
C LYS A 196 14.91 7.80 -15.86
N HIS A 197 15.87 7.72 -16.80
CA HIS A 197 17.27 8.00 -16.50
C HIS A 197 17.99 8.56 -17.75
N PRO A 198 18.73 9.68 -17.64
CA PRO A 198 19.40 10.30 -18.79
C PRO A 198 20.37 9.36 -19.53
N LEU A 199 21.08 8.49 -18.81
CA LEU A 199 22.00 7.53 -19.42
C LEU A 199 21.26 6.41 -20.18
N THR A 200 20.05 6.06 -19.79
CA THR A 200 19.22 5.12 -20.55
C THR A 200 18.84 5.73 -21.89
N ASP A 201 18.39 6.99 -21.90
CA ASP A 201 18.01 7.70 -23.12
C ASP A 201 19.21 7.86 -24.06
N GLN A 202 20.38 8.26 -23.51
CA GLN A 202 21.62 8.37 -24.27
C GLN A 202 22.08 7.02 -24.85
N GLY A 203 21.97 5.95 -24.05
CA GLY A 203 22.33 4.60 -24.49
C GLY A 203 21.46 4.11 -25.64
N ILE A 204 20.13 4.30 -25.53
CA ILE A 204 19.17 3.96 -26.60
C ILE A 204 19.52 4.72 -27.89
N LYS A 205 19.76 6.05 -27.79
CA LYS A 205 20.12 6.87 -28.94
C LYS A 205 21.39 6.36 -29.61
N LYS A 206 22.44 6.06 -28.82
CA LYS A 206 23.68 5.50 -29.35
C LYS A 206 23.43 4.16 -30.07
N PHE A 207 22.66 3.25 -29.50
CA PHE A 207 22.37 1.96 -30.15
C PHE A 207 21.61 2.14 -31.48
N GLN A 208 20.69 3.12 -31.55
CA GLN A 208 19.98 3.46 -32.78
C GLN A 208 20.95 3.98 -33.84
N GLU A 209 21.88 4.89 -33.48
CA GLU A 209 22.90 5.40 -34.39
C GLU A 209 23.83 4.29 -34.89
N ASP A 210 24.31 3.41 -34.02
CA ASP A 210 25.20 2.30 -34.39
C ASP A 210 24.48 1.29 -35.31
N SER A 211 23.19 1.06 -35.14
CA SER A 211 22.41 0.14 -36.00
C SER A 211 22.18 0.66 -37.41
N LEU A 212 22.24 1.97 -37.63
CA LEU A 212 22.12 2.57 -38.96
C LEU A 212 23.45 2.52 -39.77
N THR A 213 24.56 2.16 -39.12
CA THR A 213 25.88 2.07 -39.73
C THR A 213 26.31 0.64 -40.10
N MET A 214 25.45 -0.35 -39.80
CA MET A 214 25.57 -1.76 -40.21
C MET A 214 24.82 -2.01 -41.51
#